data_236c20492c31510c8c3dba8cb2ffc3e4
#
_entry.id   236c20492c31510c8c3dba8cb2ffc3e4
#
_cell.length_a   1.000
_cell.length_b   1.000
_cell.length_c   1.000
_cell.angle_alpha   90.00
_cell.angle_beta   90.00
_cell.angle_gamma   90.00
#
_symmetry.space_group_name_H-M   'P 1'
#
loop_
_entity.id
_entity.type
_entity.pdbx_description
1 polymer ?
#
loop_
_entity_poly.entity_id
_entity_poly.type
_entity_poly.pdbx_seq_one_letter_code
_entity_poly.pdbx_strand_id
1 'polypeptide(L)'
;MPVTDAGGVAPDEATGDALDETGGPAWFSRALAASGAFTGALVVGTAALAFTSAGRSPGSVVLGLVGPLCAVWAYGVVLAWVARTDLPREHHARLAGWLVVGVIPLVVGAVVMQAYSAAVGALDSFSPAAAGGWACGGVVFGAAVGIGDVRVRMRTAEAEEATARYEQLVEVLTVLNRVLRHDVRNDLTVIAGYLDRARRESDADIAEYLDGIEARAERIERLSDHARLAEDAVLGGD
;
A
#
# COMPACT_ATOMS: atom_id res chain seq x y z
N MET A 1 28.72 -7.35 -53.86
CA MET A 1 27.56 -7.60 -52.99
C MET A 1 27.42 -6.37 -52.07
N PRO A 2 26.39 -5.54 -52.21
CA PRO A 2 26.19 -4.40 -51.34
C PRO A 2 25.47 -4.83 -50.08
N VAL A 3 26.00 -4.35 -48.94
CA VAL A 3 25.43 -4.46 -47.59
C VAL A 3 24.20 -3.58 -47.51
N THR A 4 23.04 -4.18 -47.25
CA THR A 4 21.77 -3.51 -47.04
C THR A 4 21.79 -2.78 -45.72
N ASP A 5 21.52 -1.50 -45.81
CA ASP A 5 21.28 -0.53 -44.76
C ASP A 5 20.12 -0.98 -43.84
N ALA A 6 20.41 -1.23 -42.59
CA ALA A 6 19.41 -1.56 -41.59
C ALA A 6 18.77 -0.24 -41.11
N GLY A 7 17.53 -0.03 -41.55
CA GLY A 7 16.70 1.10 -41.18
C GLY A 7 16.66 1.32 -39.66
N GLY A 8 17.14 2.48 -39.24
CA GLY A 8 17.00 2.96 -37.90
C GLY A 8 15.50 3.16 -37.58
N VAL A 9 15.01 2.34 -36.66
CA VAL A 9 13.73 2.58 -36.01
C VAL A 9 13.93 3.85 -35.14
N ALA A 10 13.27 4.95 -35.54
CA ALA A 10 13.17 6.15 -34.73
C ALA A 10 12.59 5.76 -33.35
N PRO A 11 13.17 6.25 -32.25
CA PRO A 11 12.53 6.07 -30.94
C PRO A 11 11.19 6.79 -31.00
N ASP A 12 10.13 6.03 -30.76
CA ASP A 12 8.78 6.48 -30.52
C ASP A 12 8.84 7.62 -29.52
N GLU A 13 8.48 8.83 -29.93
CA GLU A 13 8.29 9.98 -29.04
C GLU A 13 7.09 9.67 -28.14
N ALA A 14 7.33 8.79 -27.15
CA ALA A 14 6.42 8.61 -26.04
C ALA A 14 6.19 9.96 -25.42
N THR A 15 4.98 10.47 -25.55
CA THR A 15 4.39 11.64 -24.90
C THR A 15 4.99 11.76 -23.50
N GLY A 16 5.95 12.69 -23.36
CA GLY A 16 6.58 12.99 -22.10
C GLY A 16 5.53 13.50 -21.13
N ASP A 17 5.02 12.62 -20.29
CA ASP A 17 4.18 12.98 -19.16
C ASP A 17 5.02 13.92 -18.31
N ALA A 18 4.65 15.21 -18.30
CA ALA A 18 5.38 16.23 -17.57
C ALA A 18 5.45 15.82 -16.10
N LEU A 19 6.64 15.44 -15.65
CA LEU A 19 6.89 15.16 -14.25
C LEU A 19 6.83 16.47 -13.47
N ASP A 20 6.12 16.47 -12.36
CA ASP A 20 6.14 17.56 -11.39
C ASP A 20 7.55 17.66 -10.76
N GLU A 21 7.95 18.82 -10.23
CA GLU A 21 9.26 19.12 -9.61
C GLU A 21 9.73 18.08 -8.59
N THR A 22 8.84 17.18 -8.15
CA THR A 22 9.06 16.10 -7.18
C THR A 22 9.07 14.70 -7.82
N GLY A 23 9.09 14.61 -9.19
CA GLY A 23 9.35 13.35 -9.93
C GLY A 23 8.16 12.40 -10.13
N GLY A 24 6.93 12.80 -9.79
CA GLY A 24 5.71 12.00 -10.03
C GLY A 24 4.82 12.58 -11.14
N PRO A 25 3.89 11.79 -11.71
CA PRO A 25 2.96 12.30 -12.72
C PRO A 25 2.14 13.47 -12.19
N ALA A 26 2.24 14.63 -12.83
CA ALA A 26 1.60 15.89 -12.41
C ALA A 26 0.07 15.81 -12.29
N TRP A 27 -0.57 14.83 -12.92
CA TRP A 27 -2.02 14.64 -12.86
C TRP A 27 -2.54 14.18 -11.49
N PHE A 28 -1.72 13.54 -10.65
CA PHE A 28 -2.14 13.13 -9.30
C PHE A 28 -2.42 14.33 -8.38
N SER A 29 -1.54 15.32 -8.39
CA SER A 29 -1.74 16.55 -7.63
C SER A 29 -2.91 17.38 -8.19
N ARG A 30 -3.08 17.37 -9.52
CA ARG A 30 -4.21 18.00 -10.20
C ARG A 30 -5.55 17.37 -9.86
N ALA A 31 -5.61 16.03 -9.72
CA ALA A 31 -6.83 15.33 -9.32
C ALA A 31 -7.31 15.75 -7.93
N LEU A 32 -6.39 15.86 -6.95
CA LEU A 32 -6.73 16.31 -5.61
C LEU A 32 -7.16 17.79 -5.61
N ALA A 33 -6.47 18.67 -6.35
CA ALA A 33 -6.86 20.06 -6.52
C ALA A 33 -8.25 20.20 -7.20
N ALA A 34 -8.52 19.41 -8.23
CA ALA A 34 -9.82 19.37 -8.91
C ALA A 34 -10.96 18.94 -7.97
N SER A 35 -10.72 17.92 -7.12
CA SER A 35 -11.70 17.50 -6.11
C SER A 35 -11.95 18.58 -5.07
N GLY A 36 -10.93 19.38 -4.72
CA GLY A 36 -11.07 20.56 -3.86
C GLY A 36 -11.89 21.66 -4.50
N ALA A 37 -11.65 21.98 -5.76
CA ALA A 37 -12.44 22.93 -6.51
C ALA A 37 -13.91 22.49 -6.64
N PHE A 38 -14.14 21.18 -6.91
CA PHE A 38 -15.48 20.61 -6.94
C PHE A 38 -16.19 20.75 -5.58
N THR A 39 -15.52 20.35 -4.49
CA THR A 39 -16.08 20.48 -3.13
C THR A 39 -16.35 21.95 -2.78
N GLY A 40 -15.44 22.85 -3.12
CA GLY A 40 -15.62 24.30 -2.91
C GLY A 40 -16.83 24.85 -3.68
N ALA A 41 -16.98 24.50 -4.96
CA ALA A 41 -18.13 24.92 -5.77
C ALA A 41 -19.44 24.37 -5.19
N LEU A 42 -19.45 23.10 -4.74
CA LEU A 42 -20.60 22.47 -4.11
C LEU A 42 -21.01 23.19 -2.82
N VAL A 43 -20.03 23.54 -1.97
CA VAL A 43 -20.26 24.23 -0.69
C VAL A 43 -20.79 25.63 -0.93
N VAL A 44 -20.17 26.41 -1.83
CA VAL A 44 -20.61 27.79 -2.15
C VAL A 44 -21.99 27.77 -2.77
N GLY A 45 -22.27 26.89 -3.73
CA GLY A 45 -23.57 26.75 -4.36
C GLY A 45 -24.67 26.41 -3.36
N THR A 46 -24.43 25.44 -2.47
CA THR A 46 -25.41 25.03 -1.44
C THR A 46 -25.65 26.12 -0.42
N ALA A 47 -24.61 26.82 0.03
CA ALA A 47 -24.73 27.94 0.94
C ALA A 47 -25.53 29.10 0.30
N ALA A 48 -25.25 29.46 -0.95
CA ALA A 48 -25.98 30.47 -1.68
C ALA A 48 -27.47 30.12 -1.82
N LEU A 49 -27.81 28.85 -2.12
CA LEU A 49 -29.19 28.39 -2.18
C LEU A 49 -29.87 28.45 -0.79
N ALA A 50 -29.16 28.20 0.28
CA ALA A 50 -29.69 28.29 1.64
C ALA A 50 -30.03 29.76 2.01
N PHE A 51 -29.19 30.71 1.63
CA PHE A 51 -29.39 32.15 1.88
C PHE A 51 -30.44 32.80 0.96
N THR A 52 -30.49 32.44 -0.32
CA THR A 52 -31.41 33.05 -1.30
C THR A 52 -32.85 32.55 -1.22
N SER A 53 -33.09 31.47 -0.47
CA SER A 53 -34.44 30.93 -0.28
C SER A 53 -35.27 31.87 0.60
N ALA A 54 -35.97 32.81 0.00
CA ALA A 54 -36.75 33.85 0.68
C ALA A 54 -37.81 33.28 1.63
N GLY A 55 -37.95 33.89 2.80
CA GLY A 55 -39.01 33.58 3.77
C GLY A 55 -38.69 32.48 4.78
N ARG A 56 -37.46 31.99 4.84
CA ARG A 56 -37.06 30.95 5.83
C ARG A 56 -36.75 31.54 7.20
N SER A 57 -37.11 30.78 8.23
CA SER A 57 -36.73 31.10 9.59
C SER A 57 -35.20 31.02 9.76
N PRO A 58 -34.58 31.79 10.70
CA PRO A 58 -33.14 31.71 10.99
C PRO A 58 -32.66 30.26 11.22
N GLY A 59 -33.49 29.44 11.87
CA GLY A 59 -33.19 28.04 12.13
C GLY A 59 -33.04 27.19 10.84
N SER A 60 -33.84 27.45 9.81
CA SER A 60 -33.73 26.73 8.53
C SER A 60 -32.45 27.08 7.74
N VAL A 61 -31.96 28.31 7.89
CA VAL A 61 -30.66 28.73 7.32
C VAL A 61 -29.52 28.04 8.02
N VAL A 62 -29.53 28.01 9.35
CA VAL A 62 -28.51 27.30 10.16
C VAL A 62 -28.46 25.82 9.77
N LEU A 63 -29.62 25.16 9.70
CA LEU A 63 -29.70 23.75 9.32
C LEU A 63 -29.17 23.52 7.89
N GLY A 64 -29.46 24.44 6.95
CA GLY A 64 -28.96 24.38 5.57
C GLY A 64 -27.45 24.51 5.43
N LEU A 65 -26.77 25.11 6.42
CA LEU A 65 -25.32 25.28 6.44
C LEU A 65 -24.56 24.11 7.06
N VAL A 66 -25.24 23.20 7.77
CA VAL A 66 -24.57 22.04 8.42
C VAL A 66 -23.88 21.16 7.38
N GLY A 67 -24.53 20.81 6.26
CA GLY A 67 -23.95 20.02 5.21
C GLY A 67 -22.67 20.64 4.62
N PRO A 68 -22.72 21.90 4.13
CA PRO A 68 -21.51 22.59 3.68
C PRO A 68 -20.35 22.61 4.69
N LEU A 69 -20.64 22.92 5.96
CA LEU A 69 -19.61 22.94 7.01
C LEU A 69 -19.00 21.54 7.24
N CYS A 70 -19.80 20.49 7.27
CA CYS A 70 -19.32 19.12 7.36
C CYS A 70 -18.45 18.74 6.15
N ALA A 71 -18.81 19.16 4.95
CA ALA A 71 -18.01 18.89 3.74
C ALA A 71 -16.65 19.60 3.78
N VAL A 72 -16.59 20.86 4.20
CA VAL A 72 -15.34 21.61 4.40
C VAL A 72 -14.47 20.92 5.45
N TRP A 73 -15.05 20.54 6.57
CA TRP A 73 -14.34 19.84 7.64
C TRP A 73 -13.79 18.50 7.17
N ALA A 74 -14.60 17.68 6.48
CA ALA A 74 -14.17 16.39 5.95
C ALA A 74 -13.03 16.53 4.95
N TYR A 75 -13.12 17.52 4.03
CA TYR A 75 -12.05 17.79 3.10
C TYR A 75 -10.77 18.26 3.81
N GLY A 76 -10.90 19.10 4.83
CA GLY A 76 -9.78 19.52 5.68
C GLY A 76 -9.10 18.36 6.41
N VAL A 77 -9.89 17.39 6.89
CA VAL A 77 -9.37 16.13 7.48
C VAL A 77 -8.59 15.32 6.46
N VAL A 78 -9.10 15.19 5.23
CA VAL A 78 -8.40 14.50 4.13
C VAL A 78 -7.05 15.16 3.85
N LEU A 79 -7.02 16.48 3.69
CA LEU A 79 -5.77 17.21 3.44
C LEU A 79 -4.77 17.05 4.59
N ALA A 80 -5.24 17.19 5.83
CA ALA A 80 -4.40 17.03 7.01
C ALA A 80 -3.87 15.60 7.15
N TRP A 81 -4.66 14.61 6.76
CA TRP A 81 -4.22 13.22 6.75
C TRP A 81 -3.19 12.95 5.66
N VAL A 82 -3.42 13.41 4.43
CA VAL A 82 -2.46 13.31 3.31
C VAL A 82 -1.12 13.95 3.70
N ALA A 83 -1.17 15.15 4.30
CA ALA A 83 0.05 15.87 4.72
C ALA A 83 0.85 15.18 5.83
N ARG A 84 0.20 14.32 6.65
CA ARG A 84 0.84 13.63 7.78
C ARG A 84 1.34 12.23 7.46
N THR A 85 0.82 11.61 6.38
CA THR A 85 1.08 10.19 6.08
C THR A 85 2.06 9.97 4.95
N ASP A 86 2.70 11.04 4.41
CA ASP A 86 3.59 10.95 3.23
C ASP A 86 3.01 10.04 2.14
N LEU A 87 1.71 10.22 1.88
CA LEU A 87 0.93 9.34 1.03
C LEU A 87 1.50 9.29 -0.40
N PRO A 88 1.80 8.11 -0.97
CA PRO A 88 2.22 7.99 -2.35
C PRO A 88 1.20 8.65 -3.29
N ARG A 89 1.70 9.40 -4.28
CA ARG A 89 0.87 10.23 -5.16
C ARG A 89 -0.18 9.46 -5.95
N GLU A 90 0.09 8.21 -6.25
CA GLU A 90 -0.87 7.31 -6.90
C GLU A 90 -2.19 7.17 -6.13
N HIS A 91 -2.13 7.29 -4.80
CA HIS A 91 -3.30 7.24 -3.94
C HIS A 91 -4.09 8.56 -3.90
N HIS A 92 -3.48 9.70 -4.30
CA HIS A 92 -4.16 11.00 -4.34
C HIS A 92 -5.32 11.00 -5.34
N ALA A 93 -5.10 10.46 -6.54
CA ALA A 93 -6.14 10.36 -7.56
C ALA A 93 -7.31 9.48 -7.11
N ARG A 94 -6.98 8.38 -6.40
CA ARG A 94 -7.98 7.45 -5.88
C ARG A 94 -8.81 8.09 -4.76
N LEU A 95 -8.14 8.79 -3.84
CA LEU A 95 -8.79 9.54 -2.78
C LEU A 95 -9.72 10.63 -3.35
N ALA A 96 -9.23 11.39 -4.35
CA ALA A 96 -10.03 12.37 -5.07
C ALA A 96 -11.25 11.74 -5.78
N GLY A 97 -11.07 10.55 -6.37
CA GLY A 97 -12.16 9.78 -6.97
C GLY A 97 -13.25 9.43 -5.95
N TRP A 98 -12.88 8.97 -4.77
CA TRP A 98 -13.84 8.65 -3.71
C TRP A 98 -14.61 9.87 -3.21
N LEU A 99 -13.97 11.06 -3.12
CA LEU A 99 -14.63 12.30 -2.74
C LEU A 99 -15.74 12.69 -3.74
N VAL A 100 -15.51 12.46 -5.04
CA VAL A 100 -16.51 12.75 -6.09
C VAL A 100 -17.57 11.67 -6.16
N VAL A 101 -17.15 10.40 -6.21
CA VAL A 101 -18.08 9.25 -6.32
C VAL A 101 -19.00 9.14 -5.11
N GLY A 102 -18.53 9.49 -3.91
CA GLY A 102 -19.34 9.50 -2.71
C GLY A 102 -20.55 10.44 -2.77
N VAL A 103 -20.49 11.48 -3.61
CA VAL A 103 -21.62 12.43 -3.81
C VAL A 103 -22.76 11.78 -4.59
N ILE A 104 -22.45 10.93 -5.56
CA ILE A 104 -23.44 10.37 -6.51
C ILE A 104 -24.60 9.65 -5.82
N PRO A 105 -24.38 8.63 -4.95
CA PRO A 105 -25.47 7.87 -4.34
C PRO A 105 -26.35 8.73 -3.43
N LEU A 106 -25.77 9.72 -2.76
CA LEU A 106 -26.51 10.59 -1.87
C LEU A 106 -27.36 11.62 -2.63
N VAL A 107 -26.87 12.15 -3.76
CA VAL A 107 -27.67 13.00 -4.63
C VAL A 107 -28.82 12.22 -5.27
N VAL A 108 -28.54 11.03 -5.79
CA VAL A 108 -29.57 10.15 -6.34
C VAL A 108 -30.62 9.80 -5.27
N GLY A 109 -30.20 9.42 -4.08
CA GLY A 109 -31.10 9.14 -2.95
C GLY A 109 -31.97 10.36 -2.58
N ALA A 110 -31.38 11.57 -2.56
CA ALA A 110 -32.10 12.81 -2.29
C ALA A 110 -33.18 13.10 -3.38
N VAL A 111 -32.81 12.94 -4.64
CA VAL A 111 -33.76 13.12 -5.76
C VAL A 111 -34.91 12.13 -5.68
N VAL A 112 -34.62 10.85 -5.47
CA VAL A 112 -35.62 9.80 -5.31
C VAL A 112 -36.53 10.09 -4.11
N MET A 113 -35.96 10.45 -2.97
CA MET A 113 -36.72 10.76 -1.76
C MET A 113 -37.64 11.97 -1.95
N GLN A 114 -37.16 13.01 -2.62
CA GLN A 114 -37.97 14.20 -2.93
C GLN A 114 -39.07 13.89 -3.93
N ALA A 115 -38.78 13.10 -4.98
CA ALA A 115 -39.79 12.66 -5.95
C ALA A 115 -40.88 11.83 -5.27
N TYR A 116 -40.52 10.92 -4.37
CA TYR A 116 -41.48 10.14 -3.58
C TYR A 116 -42.33 11.04 -2.68
N SER A 117 -41.72 11.98 -1.96
CA SER A 117 -42.45 12.88 -1.06
C SER A 117 -43.42 13.79 -1.81
N ALA A 118 -43.06 14.23 -3.00
CA ALA A 118 -43.96 14.98 -3.90
C ALA A 118 -45.14 14.11 -4.39
N ALA A 119 -44.88 12.85 -4.75
CA ALA A 119 -45.91 11.92 -5.23
C ALA A 119 -46.93 11.56 -4.14
N VAL A 120 -46.52 11.56 -2.87
CA VAL A 120 -47.41 11.30 -1.71
C VAL A 120 -48.09 12.58 -1.20
N GLY A 121 -47.74 13.74 -1.79
CA GLY A 121 -48.32 15.05 -1.36
C GLY A 121 -47.74 15.55 -0.02
N ALA A 122 -46.56 14.99 0.43
CA ALA A 122 -45.92 15.39 1.66
C ALA A 122 -45.04 16.66 1.52
N LEU A 123 -44.65 17.00 0.28
CA LEU A 123 -43.86 18.21 -0.05
C LEU A 123 -44.42 18.89 -1.31
N ASP A 124 -44.68 20.18 -1.21
CA ASP A 124 -45.22 20.99 -2.30
C ASP A 124 -44.20 21.34 -3.39
N SER A 125 -42.89 21.18 -3.13
CA SER A 125 -41.87 21.57 -4.09
C SER A 125 -40.51 20.91 -3.84
N PHE A 126 -39.75 20.67 -4.93
CA PHE A 126 -38.34 20.28 -4.90
C PHE A 126 -37.48 21.34 -4.22
N SER A 127 -36.69 20.97 -3.21
CA SER A 127 -35.77 21.85 -2.52
C SER A 127 -34.31 21.61 -2.99
N PRO A 128 -33.77 22.48 -3.86
CA PRO A 128 -32.38 22.35 -4.31
C PRO A 128 -31.35 22.43 -3.15
N ALA A 129 -31.67 23.19 -2.10
CA ALA A 129 -30.85 23.31 -0.93
C ALA A 129 -30.73 21.97 -0.14
N ALA A 130 -31.84 21.20 -0.08
CA ALA A 130 -31.81 19.86 0.52
C ALA A 130 -30.94 18.90 -0.30
N ALA A 131 -31.10 18.90 -1.63
CA ALA A 131 -30.25 18.11 -2.52
C ALA A 131 -28.76 18.45 -2.38
N GLY A 132 -28.43 19.75 -2.28
CA GLY A 132 -27.07 20.22 -2.01
C GLY A 132 -26.53 19.76 -0.66
N GLY A 133 -27.36 19.76 0.40
CA GLY A 133 -27.00 19.23 1.71
C GLY A 133 -26.64 17.73 1.66
N TRP A 134 -27.42 16.93 0.93
CA TRP A 134 -27.12 15.51 0.69
C TRP A 134 -25.81 15.34 -0.10
N ALA A 135 -25.57 16.16 -1.13
CA ALA A 135 -24.33 16.14 -1.89
C ALA A 135 -23.10 16.44 -1.00
N CYS A 136 -23.20 17.42 -0.09
CA CYS A 136 -22.16 17.71 0.91
C CYS A 136 -21.94 16.52 1.87
N GLY A 137 -23.00 15.84 2.29
CA GLY A 137 -22.90 14.57 3.04
C GLY A 137 -22.15 13.49 2.24
N GLY A 138 -22.30 13.48 0.92
CA GLY A 138 -21.57 12.60 0.00
C GLY A 138 -20.04 12.81 0.06
N VAL A 139 -19.58 14.04 0.19
CA VAL A 139 -18.15 14.34 0.37
C VAL A 139 -17.63 13.74 1.68
N VAL A 140 -18.42 13.83 2.77
CA VAL A 140 -18.05 13.24 4.07
C VAL A 140 -17.95 11.73 3.96
N PHE A 141 -18.94 11.10 3.33
CA PHE A 141 -18.96 9.66 3.09
C PHE A 141 -17.79 9.23 2.20
N GLY A 142 -17.56 9.93 1.09
CA GLY A 142 -16.44 9.68 0.18
C GLY A 142 -15.08 9.82 0.87
N ALA A 143 -14.92 10.81 1.75
CA ALA A 143 -13.70 10.98 2.55
C ALA A 143 -13.47 9.78 3.48
N ALA A 144 -14.49 9.33 4.21
CA ALA A 144 -14.37 8.19 5.12
C ALA A 144 -14.03 6.89 4.38
N VAL A 145 -14.74 6.60 3.28
CA VAL A 145 -14.49 5.42 2.45
C VAL A 145 -13.12 5.50 1.77
N GLY A 146 -12.75 6.65 1.22
CA GLY A 146 -11.48 6.86 0.53
C GLY A 146 -10.27 6.67 1.45
N ILE A 147 -10.31 7.26 2.65
CA ILE A 147 -9.27 7.04 3.67
C ILE A 147 -9.21 5.56 4.08
N GLY A 148 -10.36 4.91 4.24
CA GLY A 148 -10.43 3.48 4.57
C GLY A 148 -9.82 2.59 3.48
N ASP A 149 -10.19 2.79 2.22
CA ASP A 149 -9.69 2.04 1.06
C ASP A 149 -8.15 2.19 0.93
N VAL A 150 -7.64 3.42 1.02
CA VAL A 150 -6.20 3.66 0.94
C VAL A 150 -5.46 3.01 2.11
N ARG A 151 -5.96 3.11 3.35
CA ARG A 151 -5.34 2.46 4.51
C ARG A 151 -5.29 0.94 4.39
N VAL A 152 -6.35 0.32 3.89
CA VAL A 152 -6.38 -1.13 3.67
C VAL A 152 -5.30 -1.51 2.66
N ARG A 153 -5.19 -0.78 1.54
CA ARG A 153 -4.19 -1.06 0.50
C ARG A 153 -2.75 -0.89 0.98
N MET A 154 -2.48 0.17 1.74
CA MET A 154 -1.15 0.35 2.33
C MET A 154 -0.78 -0.83 3.24
N ARG A 155 -1.70 -1.27 4.09
CA ARG A 155 -1.48 -2.41 4.97
C ARG A 155 -1.31 -3.74 4.22
N THR A 156 -2.06 -3.94 3.12
CA THR A 156 -1.90 -5.15 2.29
C THR A 156 -0.55 -5.15 1.59
N ALA A 157 -0.09 -4.01 1.06
CA ALA A 157 1.22 -3.89 0.45
C ALA A 157 2.36 -4.15 1.46
N GLU A 158 2.28 -3.57 2.67
CA GLU A 158 3.24 -3.83 3.75
C GLU A 158 3.26 -5.32 4.15
N ALA A 159 2.09 -5.96 4.24
CA ALA A 159 1.98 -7.38 4.55
C ALA A 159 2.54 -8.28 3.43
N GLU A 160 2.31 -7.92 2.17
CA GLU A 160 2.86 -8.63 1.00
C GLU A 160 4.39 -8.54 0.97
N GLU A 161 4.96 -7.34 1.22
CA GLU A 161 6.40 -7.16 1.33
C GLU A 161 7.01 -7.97 2.49
N ALA A 162 6.37 -7.97 3.65
CA ALA A 162 6.80 -8.76 4.81
C ALA A 162 6.77 -10.26 4.50
N THR A 163 5.72 -10.72 3.82
CA THR A 163 5.60 -12.13 3.39
C THR A 163 6.69 -12.50 2.40
N ALA A 164 6.95 -11.67 1.39
CA ALA A 164 8.01 -11.91 0.41
C ALA A 164 9.41 -11.99 1.07
N ARG A 165 9.69 -11.10 2.03
CA ARG A 165 10.95 -11.16 2.80
C ARG A 165 11.05 -12.45 3.62
N TYR A 166 9.96 -12.85 4.25
CA TYR A 166 9.91 -14.10 5.01
C TYR A 166 10.15 -15.32 4.12
N GLU A 167 9.53 -15.38 2.94
CA GLU A 167 9.73 -16.46 1.97
C GLU A 167 11.19 -16.54 1.51
N GLN A 168 11.84 -15.41 1.24
CA GLN A 168 13.26 -15.36 0.91
C GLN A 168 14.14 -15.90 2.05
N LEU A 169 13.86 -15.53 3.30
CA LEU A 169 14.59 -16.05 4.46
C LEU A 169 14.43 -17.57 4.61
N VAL A 170 13.21 -18.09 4.45
CA VAL A 170 12.94 -19.53 4.50
C VAL A 170 13.69 -20.27 3.40
N GLU A 171 13.75 -19.72 2.18
CA GLU A 171 14.51 -20.31 1.08
C GLU A 171 16.01 -20.38 1.40
N VAL A 172 16.60 -19.27 1.87
CA VAL A 172 18.02 -19.21 2.27
C VAL A 172 18.31 -20.23 3.39
N LEU A 173 17.47 -20.29 4.42
CA LEU A 173 17.63 -21.25 5.52
C LEU A 173 17.50 -22.70 5.03
N THR A 174 16.62 -22.96 4.08
CA THR A 174 16.45 -24.31 3.50
C THR A 174 17.70 -24.74 2.73
N VAL A 175 18.27 -23.85 1.92
CA VAL A 175 19.52 -24.10 1.17
C VAL A 175 20.66 -24.32 2.15
N LEU A 176 20.82 -23.43 3.13
CA LEU A 176 21.87 -23.53 4.16
C LEU A 176 21.78 -24.86 4.92
N ASN A 177 20.59 -25.26 5.37
CA ASN A 177 20.38 -26.53 6.08
C ASN A 177 20.74 -27.74 5.20
N ARG A 178 20.42 -27.66 3.89
CA ARG A 178 20.81 -28.73 2.93
C ARG A 178 22.33 -28.84 2.81
N VAL A 179 23.02 -27.70 2.64
CA VAL A 179 24.49 -27.67 2.52
C VAL A 179 25.14 -28.16 3.80
N LEU A 180 24.73 -27.66 4.97
CA LEU A 180 25.24 -28.08 6.27
C LEU A 180 25.06 -29.59 6.48
N ARG A 181 23.90 -30.12 6.19
CA ARG A 181 23.61 -31.55 6.32
C ARG A 181 24.50 -32.41 5.42
N HIS A 182 24.73 -31.94 4.19
CA HIS A 182 25.60 -32.62 3.23
C HIS A 182 27.04 -32.63 3.72
N ASP A 183 27.55 -31.48 4.16
CA ASP A 183 28.96 -31.35 4.57
C ASP A 183 29.25 -32.10 5.88
N VAL A 184 28.35 -32.00 6.87
CA VAL A 184 28.43 -32.77 8.10
C VAL A 184 28.39 -34.28 7.81
N ARG A 185 27.53 -34.75 6.91
CA ARG A 185 27.45 -36.16 6.53
C ARG A 185 28.74 -36.62 5.86
N ASN A 186 29.34 -35.80 4.98
CA ASN A 186 30.60 -36.11 4.34
C ASN A 186 31.75 -36.22 5.38
N ASP A 187 31.86 -35.26 6.31
CA ASP A 187 32.89 -35.26 7.33
C ASP A 187 32.73 -36.46 8.28
N LEU A 188 31.51 -36.81 8.68
CA LEU A 188 31.24 -38.02 9.47
C LEU A 188 31.60 -39.31 8.71
N THR A 189 31.40 -39.38 7.39
CA THR A 189 31.77 -40.52 6.57
C THR A 189 33.30 -40.71 6.54
N VAL A 190 34.05 -39.59 6.43
CA VAL A 190 35.52 -39.60 6.47
C VAL A 190 36.02 -40.00 7.83
N ILE A 191 35.45 -39.48 8.93
CA ILE A 191 35.78 -39.85 10.30
C ILE A 191 35.57 -41.39 10.50
N ALA A 192 34.43 -41.91 10.06
CA ALA A 192 34.14 -43.35 10.15
C ALA A 192 35.15 -44.18 9.37
N GLY A 193 35.57 -43.72 8.21
CA GLY A 193 36.62 -44.34 7.40
C GLY A 193 37.98 -44.39 8.09
N TYR A 194 38.40 -43.28 8.74
CA TYR A 194 39.65 -43.26 9.53
C TYR A 194 39.58 -44.18 10.76
N LEU A 195 38.47 -44.20 11.49
CA LEU A 195 38.26 -45.09 12.61
C LEU A 195 38.32 -46.56 12.20
N ASP A 196 37.73 -46.93 11.09
CA ASP A 196 37.74 -48.32 10.58
C ASP A 196 39.16 -48.73 10.14
N ARG A 197 39.93 -47.79 9.60
CA ARG A 197 41.32 -48.03 9.20
C ARG A 197 42.24 -48.14 10.41
N ALA A 198 42.11 -47.26 11.41
CA ALA A 198 42.84 -47.31 12.65
C ALA A 198 42.61 -48.62 13.43
N ARG A 199 41.43 -49.26 13.32
CA ARG A 199 41.13 -50.55 13.90
C ARG A 199 41.84 -51.73 13.20
N ARG A 200 42.25 -51.56 11.95
CA ARG A 200 42.86 -52.65 11.15
C ARG A 200 44.37 -52.58 11.06
N GLU A 201 44.97 -51.46 11.34
CA GLU A 201 46.40 -51.19 11.16
C GLU A 201 47.15 -51.16 12.48
N SER A 202 48.47 -51.35 12.45
CA SER A 202 49.37 -51.46 13.58
C SER A 202 49.73 -50.10 14.17
N ASP A 203 50.16 -50.00 15.44
CA ASP A 203 50.29 -48.83 16.29
C ASP A 203 51.00 -47.57 15.68
N ALA A 204 51.83 -47.72 14.63
CA ALA A 204 52.57 -46.60 14.04
C ALA A 204 51.70 -45.64 13.21
N ASP A 205 50.60 -46.10 12.61
CA ASP A 205 49.78 -45.32 11.71
C ASP A 205 48.52 -44.73 12.40
N ILE A 206 48.27 -45.14 13.67
CA ILE A 206 47.10 -44.69 14.41
C ILE A 206 47.12 -43.21 14.69
N ALA A 207 48.31 -42.59 14.90
CA ALA A 207 48.44 -41.15 15.16
C ALA A 207 47.96 -40.31 13.95
N GLU A 208 48.35 -40.68 12.73
CA GLU A 208 47.91 -39.98 11.51
C GLU A 208 46.38 -40.04 11.31
N TYR A 209 45.75 -41.20 11.66
CA TYR A 209 44.29 -41.33 11.57
C TYR A 209 43.56 -40.52 12.65
N LEU A 210 44.14 -40.42 13.87
CA LEU A 210 43.57 -39.58 14.94
C LEU A 210 43.65 -38.09 14.59
N ASP A 211 44.78 -37.64 14.03
CA ASP A 211 44.93 -36.26 13.56
C ASP A 211 43.89 -35.91 12.44
N GLY A 212 43.66 -36.89 11.56
CA GLY A 212 42.63 -36.74 10.51
C GLY A 212 41.22 -36.63 11.06
N ILE A 213 40.89 -37.36 12.12
CA ILE A 213 39.60 -37.33 12.82
C ILE A 213 39.43 -35.95 13.53
N GLU A 214 40.48 -35.54 14.27
CA GLU A 214 40.48 -34.26 15.00
C GLU A 214 40.26 -33.09 14.08
N ALA A 215 40.97 -33.01 12.94
CA ALA A 215 40.80 -31.99 11.94
C ALA A 215 39.36 -31.91 11.36
N ARG A 216 38.68 -33.07 11.24
CA ARG A 216 37.28 -33.12 10.76
C ARG A 216 36.29 -32.73 11.84
N ALA A 217 36.53 -33.13 13.09
CA ALA A 217 35.70 -32.74 14.23
C ALA A 217 35.72 -31.22 14.43
N GLU A 218 36.91 -30.60 14.41
CA GLU A 218 37.06 -29.14 14.45
C GLU A 218 36.34 -28.43 13.29
N ARG A 219 36.34 -29.04 12.11
CA ARG A 219 35.63 -28.46 10.96
C ARG A 219 34.13 -28.48 11.19
N ILE A 220 33.57 -29.56 11.74
CA ILE A 220 32.14 -29.65 12.07
C ILE A 220 31.80 -28.61 13.15
N GLU A 221 32.64 -28.41 14.14
CA GLU A 221 32.46 -27.41 15.19
C GLU A 221 32.41 -26.00 14.60
N ARG A 222 33.40 -25.62 13.76
CA ARG A 222 33.38 -24.34 13.04
C ARG A 222 32.13 -24.16 12.18
N LEU A 223 31.63 -25.19 11.51
CA LEU A 223 30.43 -25.14 10.72
C LEU A 223 29.18 -24.88 11.59
N SER A 224 29.13 -25.50 12.77
CA SER A 224 28.07 -25.29 13.75
C SER A 224 28.06 -23.86 14.30
N ASP A 225 29.24 -23.29 14.60
CA ASP A 225 29.39 -21.93 15.07
C ASP A 225 28.99 -20.91 14.00
N HIS A 226 29.35 -21.12 12.74
CA HIS A 226 28.90 -20.28 11.64
C HIS A 226 27.40 -20.34 11.44
N ALA A 227 26.78 -21.51 11.58
CA ALA A 227 25.33 -21.67 11.49
C ALA A 227 24.62 -20.87 12.60
N ARG A 228 25.17 -20.93 13.84
CA ARG A 228 24.64 -20.18 14.98
C ARG A 228 24.77 -18.68 14.81
N LEU A 229 25.91 -18.19 14.31
CA LEU A 229 26.10 -16.77 14.01
C LEU A 229 25.14 -16.28 12.92
N ALA A 230 24.85 -17.10 11.91
CA ALA A 230 23.88 -16.78 10.87
C ALA A 230 22.46 -16.73 11.44
N GLU A 231 22.10 -17.62 12.34
CA GLU A 231 20.81 -17.64 13.04
C GLU A 231 20.64 -16.40 13.92
N ASP A 232 21.66 -16.04 14.71
CA ASP A 232 21.66 -14.85 15.57
C ASP A 232 21.58 -13.55 14.74
N ALA A 233 22.22 -13.49 13.57
CA ALA A 233 22.13 -12.34 12.66
C ALA A 233 20.74 -12.18 12.02
N VAL A 234 20.03 -13.27 11.79
CA VAL A 234 18.67 -13.26 11.23
C VAL A 234 17.63 -12.92 12.30
N LEU A 235 17.81 -13.43 13.53
CA LEU A 235 16.87 -13.23 14.63
C LEU A 235 17.13 -11.95 15.44
N GLY A 236 18.35 -11.40 15.42
CA GLY A 236 18.79 -10.22 16.18
C GLY A 236 18.74 -8.91 15.41
N GLY A 237 18.14 -8.87 14.23
CA GLY A 237 18.03 -7.70 13.35
C GLY A 237 16.82 -6.79 13.63
N ASP A 238 16.33 -6.69 14.88
CA ASP A 238 15.31 -5.73 15.33
C ASP A 238 15.95 -4.46 15.89
#